data_c3b42c39295d001756ae9e3def9f9067
#
_entry.id   c3b42c39295d001756ae9e3def9f9067
#
_cell.length_a   1.000
_cell.length_b   1.000
_cell.length_c   1.000
_cell.angle_alpha   90.00
_cell.angle_beta   90.00
_cell.angle_gamma   90.00
#
_symmetry.space_group_name_H-M   'P 1'
#
loop_
_entity.id
_entity.type
_entity.pdbx_description
1 polymer ?
#
loop_
_entity_poly.entity_id
_entity_poly.type
_entity_poly.pdbx_seq_one_letter_code
_entity_poly.pdbx_strand_id
1 'polypeptide(L)'
;MILHELIAYDVLRVIWWLLLGVLLVGFAVTDGFDLGSMGLLRATARTDVERRVVINSVGPVWEGNQVWLILGGGAIFAAWPQLYAVSFSGFYLAMFAVLVPLILRPVAFKFRSKREDAAWRNRWDWVLCITGLAPALLFGVAVGNVILGVPFRLGEDMRIYYEGSFFGLLTPFALLCGLVSLSMLLMHGAAWLVFKTEGEVSARAARYGCIAAVATTLLFAVAGIWLATGINGYAITSEIQPAGPSNPLNKTAVVAAGAWMSNFKAQPLLWLVPGLGLVMPLIVALGLRGRREWLALLGSGLAVAGIILTVGAAMFPMILPSTIDPRFSLTVWDSSSSHVTLFIMLVCVLIFLPLILAYTSWVYSVLRGKVDPVAIATGQGHSY
;
A
#
# COMPACT_ATOMS: atom_id res chain seq x y z
N MET A 1 11.25 -17.33 -34.85
CA MET A 1 11.42 -17.15 -33.38
C MET A 1 10.23 -16.36 -32.87
N ILE A 2 9.43 -16.94 -32.01
CA ILE A 2 8.24 -16.27 -31.50
C ILE A 2 8.73 -15.33 -30.39
N LEU A 3 8.44 -14.02 -30.49
CA LEU A 3 9.01 -12.97 -29.63
C LEU A 3 8.84 -13.23 -28.12
N HIS A 4 7.73 -13.84 -27.72
CA HIS A 4 7.47 -14.12 -26.29
C HIS A 4 8.33 -15.26 -25.72
N GLU A 5 8.97 -16.07 -26.56
CA GLU A 5 9.91 -17.13 -26.14
C GLU A 5 11.30 -16.59 -25.74
N LEU A 6 11.55 -15.29 -25.95
CA LEU A 6 12.81 -14.63 -25.53
C LEU A 6 13.01 -14.68 -24.02
N ILE A 7 11.94 -14.72 -23.23
CA ILE A 7 11.98 -14.80 -21.78
C ILE A 7 11.15 -16.02 -21.35
N ALA A 8 11.74 -16.91 -20.58
CA ALA A 8 11.06 -18.10 -20.10
C ALA A 8 9.83 -17.74 -19.24
N TYR A 9 8.80 -18.58 -19.29
CA TYR A 9 7.51 -18.28 -18.68
C TYR A 9 7.59 -18.16 -17.14
N ASP A 10 8.38 -18.99 -16.49
CA ASP A 10 8.68 -18.93 -15.06
C ASP A 10 9.37 -17.61 -14.68
N VAL A 11 10.32 -17.16 -15.49
CA VAL A 11 11.01 -15.88 -15.28
C VAL A 11 10.03 -14.70 -15.40
N LEU A 12 9.11 -14.73 -16.39
CA LEU A 12 8.08 -13.70 -16.52
C LEU A 12 7.15 -13.64 -15.31
N ARG A 13 6.78 -14.77 -14.74
CA ARG A 13 5.96 -14.85 -13.52
C ARG A 13 6.64 -14.17 -12.34
N VAL A 14 7.95 -14.41 -12.15
CA VAL A 14 8.73 -13.74 -11.10
C VAL A 14 8.89 -12.24 -11.37
N ILE A 15 9.15 -11.85 -12.62
CA ILE A 15 9.22 -10.43 -13.00
C ILE A 15 7.91 -9.73 -12.64
N TRP A 16 6.77 -10.32 -12.99
CA TRP A 16 5.46 -9.72 -12.66
C TRP A 16 5.19 -9.68 -11.17
N TRP A 17 5.63 -10.68 -10.41
CA TRP A 17 5.57 -10.64 -8.95
C TRP A 17 6.37 -9.46 -8.37
N LEU A 18 7.59 -9.25 -8.86
CA LEU A 18 8.41 -8.11 -8.46
C LEU A 18 7.79 -6.76 -8.88
N LEU A 19 7.26 -6.67 -10.12
CA LEU A 19 6.57 -5.49 -10.61
C LEU A 19 5.31 -5.16 -9.79
N LEU A 20 4.55 -6.16 -9.36
CA LEU A 20 3.44 -5.96 -8.43
C LEU A 20 3.94 -5.36 -7.11
N GLY A 21 5.03 -5.87 -6.56
CA GLY A 21 5.69 -5.30 -5.38
C GLY A 21 6.08 -3.83 -5.59
N VAL A 22 6.66 -3.49 -6.74
CA VAL A 22 7.02 -2.11 -7.12
C VAL A 22 5.78 -1.21 -7.20
N LEU A 23 4.68 -1.68 -7.79
CA LEU A 23 3.43 -0.92 -7.89
C LEU A 23 2.81 -0.65 -6.51
N LEU A 24 2.81 -1.65 -5.62
CA LEU A 24 2.30 -1.49 -4.25
C LEU A 24 3.16 -0.52 -3.43
N VAL A 25 4.48 -0.63 -3.54
CA VAL A 25 5.42 0.32 -2.91
C VAL A 25 5.25 1.71 -3.52
N GLY A 26 5.15 1.82 -4.84
CA GLY A 26 4.92 3.08 -5.54
C GLY A 26 3.65 3.78 -5.06
N PHE A 27 2.54 3.04 -4.96
CA PHE A 27 1.29 3.55 -4.37
C PHE A 27 1.47 4.03 -2.93
N ALA A 28 2.05 3.20 -2.07
CA ALA A 28 2.18 3.53 -0.65
C ALA A 28 3.21 4.64 -0.36
N VAL A 29 4.20 4.84 -1.23
CA VAL A 29 5.16 5.94 -1.12
C VAL A 29 4.62 7.23 -1.71
N THR A 30 3.78 7.20 -2.76
CA THR A 30 3.23 8.41 -3.37
C THR A 30 1.87 8.79 -2.76
N ASP A 31 0.81 8.03 -2.94
CA ASP A 31 -0.50 8.33 -2.35
C ASP A 31 -0.51 8.14 -0.82
N GLY A 32 0.42 7.35 -0.27
CA GLY A 32 0.53 7.13 1.17
C GLY A 32 0.84 8.40 1.97
N PHE A 33 1.68 9.31 1.46
CA PHE A 33 1.87 10.60 2.14
C PHE A 33 0.65 11.52 2.01
N ASP A 34 -0.13 11.41 0.94
CA ASP A 34 -1.39 12.15 0.78
C ASP A 34 -2.41 11.67 1.82
N LEU A 35 -2.60 10.35 1.94
CA LEU A 35 -3.44 9.73 2.96
C LEU A 35 -3.02 10.14 4.37
N GLY A 36 -1.73 10.03 4.68
CA GLY A 36 -1.18 10.38 5.97
C GLY A 36 -1.30 11.87 6.30
N SER A 37 -1.06 12.75 5.34
CA SER A 37 -1.20 14.21 5.50
C SER A 37 -2.65 14.59 5.75
N MET A 38 -3.60 14.02 5.00
CA MET A 38 -5.03 14.27 5.23
C MET A 38 -5.48 13.68 6.57
N GLY A 39 -5.00 12.49 6.96
CA GLY A 39 -5.26 11.92 8.28
C GLY A 39 -4.79 12.82 9.43
N LEU A 40 -3.69 13.54 9.25
CA LEU A 40 -3.13 14.48 10.21
C LEU A 40 -3.68 15.90 10.12
N LEU A 41 -4.53 16.24 9.13
CA LEU A 41 -5.01 17.60 8.86
C LEU A 41 -5.47 18.32 10.11
N ARG A 42 -6.37 17.74 10.88
CA ARG A 42 -6.93 18.39 12.07
C ARG A 42 -5.99 18.39 13.28
N ALA A 43 -5.06 17.47 13.34
CA ALA A 43 -4.06 17.38 14.41
C ALA A 43 -2.96 18.45 14.21
N THR A 44 -2.55 18.69 12.97
CA THR A 44 -1.45 19.59 12.63
C THR A 44 -1.89 21.02 12.35
N ALA A 45 -3.12 21.23 11.86
CA ALA A 45 -3.65 22.53 11.45
C ALA A 45 -4.83 22.98 12.33
N ARG A 46 -4.68 24.11 13.02
CA ARG A 46 -5.68 24.67 13.96
C ARG A 46 -6.52 25.78 13.34
N THR A 47 -5.89 26.64 12.53
CA THR A 47 -6.55 27.77 11.85
C THR A 47 -6.95 27.38 10.43
N ASP A 48 -7.83 28.17 9.79
CA ASP A 48 -8.24 27.93 8.40
C ASP A 48 -7.06 28.06 7.42
N VAL A 49 -6.18 29.02 7.63
CA VAL A 49 -4.98 29.21 6.81
C VAL A 49 -4.06 27.99 6.92
N GLU A 50 -3.81 27.50 8.15
CA GLU A 50 -2.99 26.30 8.36
C GLU A 50 -3.60 25.08 7.68
N ARG A 51 -4.94 24.90 7.72
CA ARG A 51 -5.63 23.79 7.03
C ARG A 51 -5.45 23.90 5.52
N ARG A 52 -5.57 25.11 4.96
CA ARG A 52 -5.30 25.35 3.54
C ARG A 52 -3.83 25.08 3.18
N VAL A 53 -2.87 25.39 4.05
CA VAL A 53 -1.46 25.04 3.86
C VAL A 53 -1.28 23.54 3.75
N VAL A 54 -1.87 22.75 4.65
CA VAL A 54 -1.81 21.27 4.60
C VAL A 54 -2.47 20.75 3.32
N ILE A 55 -3.66 21.24 2.98
CA ILE A 55 -4.39 20.83 1.77
C ILE A 55 -3.58 21.13 0.51
N ASN A 56 -3.00 22.33 0.41
CA ASN A 56 -2.20 22.73 -0.76
C ASN A 56 -0.84 22.01 -0.83
N SER A 57 -0.36 21.41 0.25
CA SER A 57 0.86 20.60 0.21
C SER A 57 0.70 19.31 -0.59
N VAL A 58 -0.51 18.77 -0.70
CA VAL A 58 -0.85 17.54 -1.44
C VAL A 58 -1.74 17.81 -2.66
N GLY A 59 -2.50 18.91 -2.64
CA GLY A 59 -3.47 19.28 -3.67
C GLY A 59 -2.98 19.14 -5.12
N PRO A 60 -1.78 19.59 -5.47
CA PRO A 60 -1.28 19.51 -6.84
C PRO A 60 -0.86 18.11 -7.31
N VAL A 61 -0.69 17.13 -6.43
CA VAL A 61 -0.06 15.82 -6.75
C VAL A 61 -0.94 14.61 -6.47
N TRP A 62 -1.94 14.70 -5.57
CA TRP A 62 -2.71 13.54 -5.11
C TRP A 62 -3.46 12.79 -6.22
N GLU A 63 -3.96 13.49 -7.25
CA GLU A 63 -4.65 12.83 -8.38
C GLU A 63 -3.70 11.91 -9.14
N GLY A 64 -2.47 12.38 -9.40
CA GLY A 64 -1.43 11.58 -10.05
C GLY A 64 -0.93 10.42 -9.17
N ASN A 65 -0.84 10.64 -7.87
CA ASN A 65 -0.39 9.61 -6.93
C ASN A 65 -1.39 8.46 -6.78
N GLN A 66 -2.70 8.77 -6.79
CA GLN A 66 -3.75 7.76 -6.69
C GLN A 66 -3.80 6.80 -7.89
N VAL A 67 -3.26 7.18 -9.04
CA VAL A 67 -3.20 6.33 -10.24
C VAL A 67 -2.44 5.03 -9.98
N TRP A 68 -1.45 5.01 -9.08
CA TRP A 68 -0.72 3.80 -8.73
C TRP A 68 -1.61 2.69 -8.15
N LEU A 69 -2.67 3.05 -7.41
CA LEU A 69 -3.67 2.09 -6.91
C LEU A 69 -4.43 1.42 -8.07
N ILE A 70 -4.84 2.22 -9.05
CA ILE A 70 -5.57 1.75 -10.22
C ILE A 70 -4.67 0.85 -11.08
N LEU A 71 -3.39 1.25 -11.26
CA LEU A 71 -2.40 0.44 -11.96
C LEU A 71 -2.15 -0.89 -11.25
N GLY A 72 -2.07 -0.89 -9.91
CA GLY A 72 -1.94 -2.12 -9.11
C GLY A 72 -3.11 -3.07 -9.33
N GLY A 73 -4.35 -2.57 -9.26
CA GLY A 73 -5.55 -3.36 -9.55
C GLY A 73 -5.57 -3.90 -10.98
N GLY A 74 -5.23 -3.08 -11.97
CA GLY A 74 -5.13 -3.47 -13.37
C GLY A 74 -4.04 -4.51 -13.63
N ALA A 75 -2.88 -4.39 -12.97
CA ALA A 75 -1.78 -5.36 -13.06
C ALA A 75 -2.19 -6.72 -12.46
N ILE A 76 -2.88 -6.72 -11.32
CA ILE A 76 -3.42 -7.96 -10.72
C ILE A 76 -4.45 -8.60 -11.66
N PHE A 77 -5.37 -7.81 -12.22
CA PHE A 77 -6.38 -8.30 -13.17
C PHE A 77 -5.72 -8.98 -14.38
N ALA A 78 -4.71 -8.38 -14.94
CA ALA A 78 -4.10 -8.86 -16.17
C ALA A 78 -3.05 -9.97 -15.93
N ALA A 79 -2.26 -9.91 -14.84
CA ALA A 79 -1.23 -10.90 -14.55
C ALA A 79 -1.76 -12.13 -13.79
N TRP A 80 -2.72 -11.95 -12.87
CA TRP A 80 -3.33 -13.02 -12.06
C TRP A 80 -4.86 -12.85 -12.01
N PRO A 81 -5.59 -13.20 -13.09
CA PRO A 81 -7.04 -12.99 -13.18
C PRO A 81 -7.83 -13.66 -12.05
N GLN A 82 -7.38 -14.84 -11.61
CA GLN A 82 -8.01 -15.56 -10.50
C GLN A 82 -7.84 -14.84 -9.17
N LEU A 83 -6.64 -14.28 -8.90
CA LEU A 83 -6.41 -13.46 -7.73
C LEU A 83 -7.34 -12.25 -7.71
N TYR A 84 -7.45 -11.56 -8.85
CA TYR A 84 -8.38 -10.43 -9.00
C TYR A 84 -9.81 -10.87 -8.69
N ALA A 85 -10.27 -11.95 -9.31
CA ALA A 85 -11.63 -12.43 -9.15
C ALA A 85 -11.95 -12.84 -7.70
N VAL A 86 -11.06 -13.59 -7.02
CA VAL A 86 -11.23 -13.96 -5.61
C VAL A 86 -11.22 -12.72 -4.71
N SER A 87 -10.24 -11.82 -4.90
CA SER A 87 -10.08 -10.66 -4.03
C SER A 87 -11.25 -9.69 -4.16
N PHE A 88 -11.67 -9.34 -5.38
CA PHE A 88 -12.76 -8.40 -5.59
C PHE A 88 -14.14 -8.96 -5.25
N SER A 89 -14.34 -10.27 -5.39
CA SER A 89 -15.56 -10.93 -4.91
C SER A 89 -15.58 -11.10 -3.41
N GLY A 90 -14.46 -11.58 -2.83
CA GLY A 90 -14.38 -11.88 -1.40
C GLY A 90 -14.29 -10.63 -0.52
N PHE A 91 -13.56 -9.62 -0.95
CA PHE A 91 -13.43 -8.34 -0.25
C PHE A 91 -14.44 -7.28 -0.73
N TYR A 92 -15.54 -7.68 -1.38
CA TYR A 92 -16.50 -6.77 -2.01
C TYR A 92 -16.92 -5.61 -1.10
N LEU A 93 -17.42 -5.89 0.12
CA LEU A 93 -17.80 -4.84 1.06
C LEU A 93 -16.61 -4.03 1.60
N ALA A 94 -15.45 -4.67 1.78
CA ALA A 94 -14.23 -3.98 2.17
C ALA A 94 -13.75 -3.03 1.07
N MET A 95 -13.89 -3.42 -0.21
CA MET A 95 -13.62 -2.55 -1.36
C MET A 95 -14.54 -1.32 -1.37
N PHE A 96 -15.84 -1.49 -1.09
CA PHE A 96 -16.74 -0.34 -0.92
C PHE A 96 -16.31 0.57 0.22
N ALA A 97 -15.91 0.01 1.36
CA ALA A 97 -15.44 0.78 2.50
C ALA A 97 -14.16 1.59 2.19
N VAL A 98 -13.33 1.14 1.27
CA VAL A 98 -12.18 1.90 0.74
C VAL A 98 -12.60 2.91 -0.32
N LEU A 99 -13.47 2.52 -1.26
CA LEU A 99 -13.87 3.36 -2.38
C LEU A 99 -14.67 4.59 -1.94
N VAL A 100 -15.56 4.46 -0.95
CA VAL A 100 -16.37 5.60 -0.47
C VAL A 100 -15.49 6.76 0.02
N PRO A 101 -14.51 6.58 0.91
CA PRO A 101 -13.58 7.65 1.26
C PRO A 101 -12.80 8.19 0.04
N LEU A 102 -12.31 7.32 -0.85
CA LEU A 102 -11.55 7.75 -2.02
C LEU A 102 -12.39 8.57 -3.00
N ILE A 103 -13.67 8.26 -3.18
CA ILE A 103 -14.62 9.05 -4.00
C ILE A 103 -14.92 10.41 -3.33
N LEU A 104 -15.01 10.45 -2.00
CA LEU A 104 -15.25 11.69 -1.27
C LEU A 104 -14.04 12.64 -1.28
N ARG A 105 -12.82 12.13 -1.49
CA ARG A 105 -11.59 12.91 -1.48
C ARG A 105 -11.62 14.08 -2.49
N PRO A 106 -11.82 13.87 -3.82
CA PRO A 106 -11.88 14.95 -4.79
C PRO A 106 -13.00 15.96 -4.52
N VAL A 107 -14.14 15.46 -4.04
CA VAL A 107 -15.27 16.32 -3.67
C VAL A 107 -14.87 17.22 -2.51
N ALA A 108 -14.25 16.69 -1.47
CA ALA A 108 -13.82 17.44 -0.30
C ALA A 108 -12.77 18.50 -0.64
N PHE A 109 -11.76 18.17 -1.45
CA PHE A 109 -10.77 19.16 -1.92
C PHE A 109 -11.42 20.34 -2.63
N LYS A 110 -12.37 20.09 -3.54
CA LYS A 110 -12.99 21.13 -4.36
C LYS A 110 -14.11 21.91 -3.65
N PHE A 111 -14.87 21.26 -2.76
CA PHE A 111 -16.04 21.89 -2.15
C PHE A 111 -15.76 22.60 -0.82
N ARG A 112 -14.68 22.24 -0.12
CA ARG A 112 -14.32 22.85 1.17
C ARG A 112 -14.27 24.39 1.11
N SER A 113 -13.62 24.93 0.11
CA SER A 113 -13.38 26.37 -0.03
C SER A 113 -14.48 27.11 -0.82
N LYS A 114 -15.55 26.43 -1.27
CA LYS A 114 -16.67 27.06 -2.02
C LYS A 114 -17.57 27.96 -1.15
N ARG A 115 -17.52 27.78 0.17
CA ARG A 115 -18.27 28.61 1.11
C ARG A 115 -17.37 29.10 2.23
N GLU A 116 -17.62 30.34 2.68
CA GLU A 116 -16.86 30.95 3.78
C GLU A 116 -17.34 30.50 5.16
N ASP A 117 -18.50 29.83 5.22
CA ASP A 117 -19.09 29.32 6.46
C ASP A 117 -18.14 28.36 7.19
N ALA A 118 -17.80 28.70 8.43
CA ALA A 118 -16.89 27.92 9.27
C ALA A 118 -17.40 26.49 9.56
N ALA A 119 -18.72 26.32 9.71
CA ALA A 119 -19.30 25.01 9.93
C ALA A 119 -19.19 24.12 8.69
N TRP A 120 -19.38 24.72 7.50
CA TRP A 120 -19.17 24.03 6.22
C TRP A 120 -17.73 23.56 6.06
N ARG A 121 -16.74 24.45 6.24
CA ARG A 121 -15.31 24.11 6.15
C ARG A 121 -14.93 23.03 7.16
N ASN A 122 -15.41 23.12 8.39
CA ASN A 122 -15.14 22.14 9.43
C ASN A 122 -15.69 20.73 9.10
N ARG A 123 -16.86 20.64 8.46
CA ARG A 123 -17.41 19.33 8.01
C ARG A 123 -16.51 18.71 6.94
N TRP A 124 -16.09 19.50 5.95
CA TRP A 124 -15.19 19.01 4.90
C TRP A 124 -13.81 18.67 5.41
N ASP A 125 -13.30 19.36 6.44
CA ASP A 125 -12.06 19.00 7.11
C ASP A 125 -12.15 17.61 7.78
N TRP A 126 -13.29 17.25 8.37
CA TRP A 126 -13.53 15.91 8.88
C TRP A 126 -13.61 14.87 7.75
N VAL A 127 -14.29 15.20 6.67
CA VAL A 127 -14.33 14.30 5.50
C VAL A 127 -12.92 14.06 4.99
N LEU A 128 -12.08 15.09 4.81
CA LEU A 128 -10.68 14.94 4.40
C LEU A 128 -9.89 14.05 5.37
N CYS A 129 -10.05 14.23 6.69
CA CYS A 129 -9.41 13.34 7.65
C CYS A 129 -9.84 11.89 7.48
N ILE A 130 -11.12 11.63 7.31
CA ILE A 130 -11.67 10.27 7.11
C ILE A 130 -11.14 9.68 5.81
N THR A 131 -11.04 10.48 4.72
CA THR A 131 -10.49 10.01 3.44
C THR A 131 -9.00 9.66 3.51
N GLY A 132 -8.30 10.13 4.51
CA GLY A 132 -6.92 9.71 4.81
C GLY A 132 -6.86 8.49 5.74
N LEU A 133 -7.57 8.54 6.87
CA LEU A 133 -7.46 7.52 7.93
C LEU A 133 -8.10 6.17 7.54
N ALA A 134 -9.30 6.21 6.94
CA ALA A 134 -10.04 4.97 6.66
C ALA A 134 -9.34 4.10 5.61
N PRO A 135 -8.93 4.60 4.43
CA PRO A 135 -8.16 3.78 3.49
C PRO A 135 -6.83 3.30 4.07
N ALA A 136 -6.11 4.16 4.82
CA ALA A 136 -4.84 3.80 5.44
C ALA A 136 -4.98 2.60 6.40
N LEU A 137 -6.06 2.53 7.16
CA LEU A 137 -6.37 1.38 8.03
C LEU A 137 -6.80 0.16 7.22
N LEU A 138 -7.74 0.34 6.29
CA LEU A 138 -8.37 -0.76 5.55
C LEU A 138 -7.39 -1.50 4.62
N PHE A 139 -6.43 -0.81 4.01
CA PHE A 139 -5.38 -1.47 3.23
C PHE A 139 -4.55 -2.43 4.08
N GLY A 140 -4.20 -2.04 5.31
CA GLY A 140 -3.49 -2.94 6.22
C GLY A 140 -4.33 -4.13 6.67
N VAL A 141 -5.62 -3.91 6.95
CA VAL A 141 -6.56 -5.01 7.26
C VAL A 141 -6.66 -5.99 6.09
N ALA A 142 -6.73 -5.49 4.85
CA ALA A 142 -6.74 -6.32 3.65
C ALA A 142 -5.46 -7.18 3.55
N VAL A 143 -4.27 -6.57 3.72
CA VAL A 143 -2.98 -7.28 3.73
C VAL A 143 -2.94 -8.35 4.83
N GLY A 144 -3.43 -8.05 6.04
CA GLY A 144 -3.52 -9.01 7.13
C GLY A 144 -4.38 -10.23 6.77
N ASN A 145 -5.49 -10.03 6.07
CA ASN A 145 -6.33 -11.12 5.57
C ASN A 145 -5.66 -11.91 4.44
N VAL A 146 -4.91 -11.26 3.57
CA VAL A 146 -4.12 -11.95 2.54
C VAL A 146 -3.08 -12.89 3.18
N ILE A 147 -2.42 -12.47 4.26
CA ILE A 147 -1.46 -13.30 5.00
C ILE A 147 -2.16 -14.48 5.70
N LEU A 148 -3.30 -14.24 6.35
CA LEU A 148 -4.05 -15.28 7.05
C LEU A 148 -4.69 -16.29 6.10
N GLY A 149 -4.95 -15.87 4.86
CA GLY A 149 -5.81 -16.56 3.92
C GLY A 149 -7.28 -16.22 4.12
N VAL A 150 -8.09 -16.51 3.11
CA VAL A 150 -9.53 -16.22 3.09
C VAL A 150 -10.34 -17.45 2.69
N PRO A 151 -11.61 -17.55 3.13
CA PRO A 151 -12.42 -18.74 2.91
C PRO A 151 -13.00 -18.75 1.49
N PHE A 152 -12.24 -19.26 0.53
CA PHE A 152 -12.71 -19.48 -0.83
C PHE A 152 -12.37 -20.90 -1.29
N ARG A 153 -13.16 -21.40 -2.22
CA ARG A 153 -12.90 -22.65 -2.93
C ARG A 153 -13.05 -22.45 -4.44
N LEU A 154 -12.39 -23.29 -5.19
CA LEU A 154 -12.48 -23.38 -6.63
C LEU A 154 -13.27 -24.63 -7.00
N GLY A 155 -14.25 -24.48 -7.88
CA GLY A 155 -14.91 -25.62 -8.52
C GLY A 155 -14.00 -26.29 -9.55
N GLU A 156 -14.37 -27.47 -10.03
CA GLU A 156 -13.66 -28.16 -11.12
C GLU A 156 -13.63 -27.34 -12.41
N ASP A 157 -14.62 -26.49 -12.60
CA ASP A 157 -14.75 -25.51 -13.70
C ASP A 157 -14.03 -24.18 -13.41
N MET A 158 -13.21 -24.11 -12.37
CA MET A 158 -12.47 -22.93 -11.90
C MET A 158 -13.37 -21.78 -11.43
N ARG A 159 -14.65 -22.01 -11.20
CA ARG A 159 -15.53 -21.02 -10.57
C ARG A 159 -15.14 -20.80 -9.12
N ILE A 160 -15.21 -19.56 -8.72
CA ILE A 160 -14.86 -19.11 -7.38
C ILE A 160 -16.11 -19.08 -6.51
N TYR A 161 -16.03 -19.70 -5.34
CA TYR A 161 -17.03 -19.63 -4.30
C TYR A 161 -16.39 -19.05 -3.04
N TYR A 162 -16.88 -17.91 -2.60
CA TYR A 162 -16.41 -17.25 -1.39
C TYR A 162 -17.42 -17.50 -0.26
N GLU A 163 -16.96 -18.05 0.85
CA GLU A 163 -17.81 -18.49 1.98
C GLU A 163 -17.62 -17.62 3.23
N GLY A 164 -16.91 -16.49 3.10
CA GLY A 164 -16.64 -15.57 4.18
C GLY A 164 -17.68 -14.46 4.32
N SER A 165 -17.59 -13.73 5.43
CA SER A 165 -18.37 -12.52 5.69
C SER A 165 -17.45 -11.30 5.86
N PHE A 166 -18.01 -10.10 5.71
CA PHE A 166 -17.27 -8.86 5.95
C PHE A 166 -16.69 -8.77 7.36
N PHE A 167 -17.49 -9.12 8.38
CA PHE A 167 -17.02 -9.09 9.76
C PHE A 167 -15.99 -10.18 10.07
N GLY A 168 -15.98 -11.28 9.33
CA GLY A 168 -14.94 -12.31 9.40
C GLY A 168 -13.55 -11.82 8.98
N LEU A 169 -13.46 -10.73 8.22
CA LEU A 169 -12.20 -10.10 7.86
C LEU A 169 -11.60 -9.25 8.99
N LEU A 170 -12.36 -8.92 10.02
CA LEU A 170 -11.92 -8.08 11.13
C LEU A 170 -11.28 -8.92 12.26
N THR A 171 -10.36 -9.78 11.90
CA THR A 171 -9.61 -10.61 12.85
C THR A 171 -8.60 -9.75 13.64
N PRO A 172 -8.21 -10.16 14.87
CA PRO A 172 -7.24 -9.39 15.65
C PRO A 172 -5.90 -9.15 14.94
N PHE A 173 -5.39 -10.15 14.20
CA PHE A 173 -4.16 -9.99 13.43
C PHE A 173 -4.34 -9.04 12.23
N ALA A 174 -5.45 -9.14 11.51
CA ALA A 174 -5.74 -8.22 10.41
C ALA A 174 -5.91 -6.78 10.91
N LEU A 175 -6.55 -6.57 12.07
CA LEU A 175 -6.66 -5.26 12.70
C LEU A 175 -5.29 -4.72 13.14
N LEU A 176 -4.41 -5.56 13.65
CA LEU A 176 -3.01 -5.18 13.94
C LEU A 176 -2.28 -4.73 12.67
N CYS A 177 -2.41 -5.47 11.55
CA CYS A 177 -1.86 -5.05 10.26
C CYS A 177 -2.46 -3.71 9.79
N GLY A 178 -3.75 -3.48 10.05
CA GLY A 178 -4.42 -2.19 9.83
C GLY A 178 -3.77 -1.06 10.62
N LEU A 179 -3.47 -1.27 11.90
CA LEU A 179 -2.80 -0.28 12.75
C LEU A 179 -1.34 -0.04 12.32
N VAL A 180 -0.62 -1.07 11.85
CA VAL A 180 0.71 -0.91 11.24
C VAL A 180 0.62 0.00 10.01
N SER A 181 -0.29 -0.28 9.10
CA SER A 181 -0.49 0.53 7.89
C SER A 181 -0.87 1.97 8.22
N LEU A 182 -1.82 2.16 9.12
CA LEU A 182 -2.25 3.50 9.57
C LEU A 182 -1.09 4.28 10.17
N SER A 183 -0.36 3.71 11.12
CA SER A 183 0.77 4.40 11.77
C SER A 183 1.90 4.69 10.77
N MET A 184 2.20 3.77 9.88
CA MET A 184 3.19 3.89 8.82
C MET A 184 2.87 5.06 7.87
N LEU A 185 1.61 5.15 7.40
CA LEU A 185 1.19 6.21 6.49
C LEU A 185 1.07 7.56 7.18
N LEU A 186 0.64 7.62 8.46
CA LEU A 186 0.69 8.85 9.25
C LEU A 186 2.13 9.34 9.46
N MET A 187 3.08 8.46 9.74
CA MET A 187 4.50 8.80 9.81
C MET A 187 4.99 9.39 8.48
N HIS A 188 4.63 8.76 7.36
CA HIS A 188 5.06 9.18 6.03
C HIS A 188 4.42 10.53 5.63
N GLY A 189 3.13 10.73 5.90
CA GLY A 189 2.46 12.01 5.72
C GLY A 189 3.03 13.13 6.61
N ALA A 190 3.39 12.81 7.85
CA ALA A 190 4.07 13.77 8.73
C ALA A 190 5.44 14.19 8.19
N ALA A 191 6.22 13.26 7.64
CA ALA A 191 7.50 13.54 7.00
C ALA A 191 7.32 14.45 5.78
N TRP A 192 6.28 14.19 4.97
CA TRP A 192 5.91 15.06 3.85
C TRP A 192 5.52 16.47 4.30
N LEU A 193 4.67 16.59 5.33
CA LEU A 193 4.27 17.89 5.86
C LEU A 193 5.46 18.68 6.39
N VAL A 194 6.40 18.04 7.09
CA VAL A 194 7.64 18.70 7.54
C VAL A 194 8.47 19.19 6.36
N PHE A 195 8.53 18.41 5.29
CA PHE A 195 9.26 18.76 4.07
C PHE A 195 8.60 19.92 3.30
N LYS A 196 7.26 19.99 3.29
CA LYS A 196 6.49 20.95 2.47
C LYS A 196 5.98 22.18 3.21
N THR A 197 6.06 22.22 4.54
CA THR A 197 5.51 23.32 5.34
C THR A 197 6.54 23.89 6.31
N GLU A 198 6.22 25.04 6.90
CA GLU A 198 7.03 25.71 7.92
C GLU A 198 6.21 26.08 9.17
N GLY A 199 6.86 26.65 10.15
CA GLY A 199 6.24 27.16 11.36
C GLY A 199 5.54 26.09 12.20
N GLU A 200 4.37 26.44 12.74
CA GLU A 200 3.61 25.62 13.67
C GLU A 200 3.06 24.32 13.08
N VAL A 201 2.68 24.33 11.80
CA VAL A 201 2.20 23.13 11.09
C VAL A 201 3.31 22.11 11.02
N SER A 202 4.50 22.51 10.59
CA SER A 202 5.68 21.64 10.51
C SER A 202 6.10 21.12 11.89
N ALA A 203 6.07 21.97 12.92
CA ALA A 203 6.43 21.58 14.28
C ALA A 203 5.47 20.51 14.87
N ARG A 204 4.16 20.70 14.65
CA ARG A 204 3.14 19.74 15.09
C ARG A 204 3.21 18.46 14.25
N ALA A 205 3.42 18.55 12.94
CA ALA A 205 3.63 17.39 12.08
C ALA A 205 4.83 16.57 12.54
N ALA A 206 5.96 17.20 12.87
CA ALA A 206 7.13 16.51 13.40
C ALA A 206 6.82 15.76 14.72
N ARG A 207 6.05 16.39 15.63
CA ARG A 207 5.66 15.75 16.89
C ARG A 207 4.80 14.50 16.66
N TYR A 208 3.73 14.61 15.85
CA TYR A 208 2.86 13.47 15.55
C TYR A 208 3.57 12.41 14.71
N GLY A 209 4.46 12.83 13.81
CA GLY A 209 5.30 11.93 13.04
C GLY A 209 6.24 11.10 13.90
N CYS A 210 6.85 11.67 14.96
CA CYS A 210 7.66 10.92 15.90
C CYS A 210 6.84 9.86 16.66
N ILE A 211 5.62 10.20 17.08
CA ILE A 211 4.71 9.24 17.73
C ILE A 211 4.34 8.11 16.77
N ALA A 212 3.95 8.46 15.55
CA ALA A 212 3.60 7.49 14.53
C ALA A 212 4.78 6.58 14.16
N ALA A 213 6.01 7.11 14.10
CA ALA A 213 7.22 6.34 13.81
C ALA A 213 7.51 5.28 14.89
N VAL A 214 7.43 5.66 16.17
CA VAL A 214 7.59 4.72 17.27
C VAL A 214 6.46 3.68 17.26
N ALA A 215 5.22 4.12 17.05
CA ALA A 215 4.08 3.20 16.92
C ALA A 215 4.27 2.21 15.77
N THR A 216 4.73 2.67 14.59
CA THR A 216 5.02 1.80 13.44
C THR A 216 6.05 0.73 13.79
N THR A 217 7.18 1.11 14.41
CA THR A 217 8.21 0.15 14.83
C THR A 217 7.64 -0.90 15.78
N LEU A 218 6.92 -0.45 16.84
CA LEU A 218 6.38 -1.36 17.86
C LEU A 218 5.31 -2.28 17.30
N LEU A 219 4.35 -1.74 16.55
CA LEU A 219 3.25 -2.52 15.96
C LEU A 219 3.78 -3.51 14.90
N PHE A 220 4.74 -3.10 14.07
CA PHE A 220 5.36 -3.97 13.08
C PHE A 220 6.19 -5.08 13.73
N ALA A 221 6.93 -4.79 14.81
CA ALA A 221 7.63 -5.79 15.59
C ALA A 221 6.66 -6.81 16.22
N VAL A 222 5.57 -6.35 16.84
CA VAL A 222 4.53 -7.22 17.41
C VAL A 222 3.89 -8.09 16.33
N ALA A 223 3.54 -7.50 15.16
CA ALA A 223 2.97 -8.23 14.04
C ALA A 223 3.94 -9.30 13.51
N GLY A 224 5.23 -8.97 13.39
CA GLY A 224 6.28 -9.90 12.95
C GLY A 224 6.50 -11.05 13.93
N ILE A 225 6.54 -10.78 15.23
CA ILE A 225 6.64 -11.82 16.27
C ILE A 225 5.41 -12.72 16.22
N TRP A 226 4.21 -12.14 16.16
CA TRP A 226 2.98 -12.93 16.08
C TRP A 226 2.92 -13.77 14.81
N LEU A 227 3.32 -13.21 13.67
CA LEU A 227 3.43 -13.96 12.41
C LEU A 227 4.38 -15.18 12.54
N ALA A 228 5.53 -14.97 13.18
CA ALA A 228 6.54 -16.01 13.31
C ALA A 228 6.17 -17.13 14.31
N THR A 229 5.40 -16.82 15.36
CA THR A 229 5.15 -17.73 16.47
C THR A 229 3.71 -18.23 16.58
N GLY A 230 2.74 -17.45 16.11
CA GLY A 230 1.31 -17.72 16.36
C GLY A 230 0.46 -17.85 15.10
N ILE A 231 0.96 -17.48 13.93
CA ILE A 231 0.23 -17.58 12.66
C ILE A 231 0.78 -18.73 11.84
N ASN A 232 -0.07 -19.70 11.55
CA ASN A 232 0.29 -20.76 10.63
C ASN A 232 0.39 -20.24 9.20
N GLY A 233 1.40 -20.67 8.49
CA GLY A 233 1.55 -20.38 7.07
C GLY A 233 1.07 -21.54 6.20
N TYR A 234 1.35 -21.43 4.91
CA TYR A 234 0.98 -22.43 3.91
C TYR A 234 2.23 -22.89 3.18
N ALA A 235 2.38 -24.21 3.04
CA ALA A 235 3.49 -24.84 2.35
C ALA A 235 2.98 -25.72 1.22
N ILE A 236 3.61 -25.61 0.04
CA ILE A 236 3.32 -26.48 -1.10
C ILE A 236 4.10 -27.77 -0.88
N THR A 237 3.40 -28.92 -1.00
CA THR A 237 3.97 -30.27 -0.77
C THR A 237 4.13 -31.06 -2.06
N SER A 238 3.43 -30.70 -3.13
CA SER A 238 3.64 -31.27 -4.46
C SER A 238 4.84 -30.65 -5.15
N GLU A 239 5.34 -31.34 -6.17
CA GLU A 239 6.31 -30.78 -7.10
C GLU A 239 5.70 -29.58 -7.86
N ILE A 240 6.42 -28.47 -7.90
CA ILE A 240 6.01 -27.28 -8.61
C ILE A 240 6.62 -27.32 -10.01
N GLN A 241 5.80 -27.04 -11.03
CA GLN A 241 6.28 -26.82 -12.39
C GLN A 241 6.19 -25.31 -12.74
N PRO A 242 7.23 -24.51 -12.48
CA PRO A 242 7.18 -23.05 -12.62
C PRO A 242 6.86 -22.59 -14.05
N ALA A 243 7.22 -23.36 -15.07
CA ALA A 243 6.92 -23.11 -16.47
C ALA A 243 5.66 -23.84 -16.98
N GLY A 244 4.99 -24.61 -16.11
CA GLY A 244 3.79 -25.38 -16.46
C GLY A 244 2.55 -24.52 -16.68
N PRO A 245 1.45 -25.11 -17.17
CA PRO A 245 0.19 -24.40 -17.34
C PRO A 245 -0.39 -23.93 -16.00
N SER A 246 -1.08 -22.77 -16.03
CA SER A 246 -1.73 -22.21 -14.85
C SER A 246 -2.99 -23.00 -14.49
N ASN A 247 -2.90 -23.83 -13.43
CA ASN A 247 -4.03 -24.53 -12.84
C ASN A 247 -3.82 -24.72 -11.34
N PRO A 248 -4.47 -23.93 -10.47
CA PRO A 248 -4.34 -24.04 -9.01
C PRO A 248 -4.73 -25.41 -8.43
N LEU A 249 -5.57 -26.18 -9.13
CA LEU A 249 -6.04 -27.50 -8.65
C LEU A 249 -4.99 -28.62 -8.77
N ASN A 250 -3.90 -28.39 -9.52
CA ASN A 250 -2.88 -29.41 -9.78
C ASN A 250 -1.81 -29.52 -8.68
N LYS A 251 -1.94 -28.80 -7.56
CA LYS A 251 -0.99 -28.86 -6.46
C LYS A 251 -1.60 -29.43 -5.20
N THR A 252 -0.74 -29.88 -4.30
CA THR A 252 -1.07 -30.12 -2.91
C THR A 252 -0.37 -29.10 -2.02
N ALA A 253 -1.07 -28.61 -1.02
CA ALA A 253 -0.55 -27.68 -0.04
C ALA A 253 -1.12 -28.01 1.33
N VAL A 254 -0.40 -27.63 2.37
CA VAL A 254 -0.77 -27.87 3.75
C VAL A 254 -0.57 -26.62 4.59
N VAL A 255 -1.33 -26.52 5.67
CA VAL A 255 -1.07 -25.52 6.70
C VAL A 255 0.11 -25.99 7.54
N ALA A 256 1.11 -25.12 7.71
CA ALA A 256 2.33 -25.45 8.43
C ALA A 256 2.78 -24.31 9.35
N ALA A 257 3.08 -24.64 10.59
CA ALA A 257 3.61 -23.66 11.54
C ALA A 257 4.97 -23.12 11.07
N GLY A 258 5.14 -21.80 11.10
CA GLY A 258 6.37 -21.13 10.71
C GLY A 258 6.67 -21.15 9.21
N ALA A 259 5.74 -21.57 8.33
CA ALA A 259 5.95 -21.60 6.88
C ALA A 259 6.25 -20.21 6.31
N TRP A 260 5.69 -19.13 6.88
CA TRP A 260 5.99 -17.76 6.49
C TRP A 260 7.43 -17.32 6.75
N MET A 261 8.16 -18.07 7.58
CA MET A 261 9.59 -17.81 7.88
C MET A 261 10.54 -18.62 7.00
N SER A 262 10.02 -19.51 6.14
CA SER A 262 10.83 -20.44 5.34
C SER A 262 11.78 -19.71 4.39
N ASN A 263 11.30 -18.66 3.70
CA ASN A 263 12.10 -17.89 2.77
C ASN A 263 13.24 -17.13 3.46
N PHE A 264 12.98 -16.57 4.66
CA PHE A 264 14.00 -15.89 5.45
C PHE A 264 15.08 -16.84 5.99
N LYS A 265 14.71 -18.10 6.25
CA LYS A 265 15.67 -19.16 6.64
C LYS A 265 16.50 -19.61 5.45
N ALA A 266 15.86 -19.77 4.28
CA ALA A 266 16.52 -20.20 3.05
C ALA A 266 17.46 -19.12 2.48
N GLN A 267 17.08 -17.85 2.60
CA GLN A 267 17.81 -16.70 2.06
C GLN A 267 17.98 -15.61 3.14
N PRO A 268 19.07 -15.64 3.94
CA PRO A 268 19.27 -14.68 5.03
C PRO A 268 19.30 -13.21 4.60
N LEU A 269 19.63 -12.91 3.34
CA LEU A 269 19.61 -11.54 2.80
C LEU A 269 18.21 -10.91 2.86
N LEU A 270 17.15 -11.71 2.81
CA LEU A 270 15.77 -11.21 2.93
C LEU A 270 15.48 -10.53 4.27
N TRP A 271 16.26 -10.79 5.32
CA TRP A 271 16.13 -10.10 6.60
C TRP A 271 16.43 -8.60 6.53
N LEU A 272 17.10 -8.13 5.47
CA LEU A 272 17.28 -6.69 5.23
C LEU A 272 15.93 -5.97 5.09
N VAL A 273 14.92 -6.63 4.54
CA VAL A 273 13.60 -6.03 4.25
C VAL A 273 12.83 -5.71 5.54
N PRO A 274 12.58 -6.68 6.46
CA PRO A 274 11.99 -6.35 7.76
C PRO A 274 12.92 -5.48 8.62
N GLY A 275 14.24 -5.58 8.44
CA GLY A 275 15.21 -4.67 9.07
C GLY A 275 14.97 -3.21 8.69
N LEU A 276 14.71 -2.92 7.42
CA LEU A 276 14.31 -1.58 6.97
C LEU A 276 12.98 -1.15 7.62
N GLY A 277 11.98 -2.04 7.67
CA GLY A 277 10.69 -1.75 8.30
C GLY A 277 10.78 -1.42 9.79
N LEU A 278 11.75 -1.99 10.52
CA LEU A 278 11.97 -1.75 11.95
C LEU A 278 12.87 -0.54 12.24
N VAL A 279 13.96 -0.39 11.50
CA VAL A 279 15.00 0.61 11.79
C VAL A 279 14.67 1.98 11.18
N MET A 280 14.16 2.00 9.95
CA MET A 280 13.91 3.28 9.28
C MET A 280 12.89 4.17 9.98
N PRO A 281 11.78 3.69 10.58
CA PRO A 281 10.90 4.57 11.36
C PRO A 281 11.62 5.25 12.53
N LEU A 282 12.57 4.59 13.19
CA LEU A 282 13.37 5.21 14.25
C LEU A 282 14.29 6.31 13.70
N ILE A 283 14.90 6.08 12.53
CA ILE A 283 15.68 7.10 11.82
C ILE A 283 14.79 8.28 11.42
N VAL A 284 13.55 8.03 10.97
CA VAL A 284 12.56 9.08 10.70
C VAL A 284 12.28 9.91 11.94
N ALA A 285 12.05 9.28 13.09
CA ALA A 285 11.83 10.00 14.35
C ALA A 285 13.02 10.90 14.72
N LEU A 286 14.25 10.43 14.52
CA LEU A 286 15.46 11.23 14.72
C LEU A 286 15.56 12.38 13.71
N GLY A 287 15.24 12.12 12.43
CA GLY A 287 15.21 13.13 11.37
C GLY A 287 14.20 14.24 11.67
N LEU A 288 12.98 13.87 12.09
CA LEU A 288 11.91 14.82 12.46
C LEU A 288 12.30 15.68 13.68
N ARG A 289 12.88 15.08 14.73
CA ARG A 289 13.39 15.81 15.90
C ARG A 289 14.53 16.76 15.55
N GLY A 290 15.45 16.30 14.70
CA GLY A 290 16.61 17.07 14.25
C GLY A 290 16.32 18.04 13.10
N ARG A 291 15.05 18.20 12.67
CA ARG A 291 14.62 19.00 11.52
C ARG A 291 15.38 18.68 10.21
N ARG A 292 15.78 17.42 10.05
CA ARG A 292 16.42 16.90 8.84
C ARG A 292 15.35 16.37 7.89
N GLU A 293 14.74 17.27 7.14
CA GLU A 293 13.54 17.02 6.31
C GLU A 293 13.75 15.89 5.29
N TRP A 294 14.87 15.91 4.54
CA TRP A 294 15.20 14.87 3.57
C TRP A 294 15.42 13.50 4.20
N LEU A 295 16.07 13.46 5.37
CA LEU A 295 16.28 12.22 6.09
C LEU A 295 14.95 11.61 6.55
N ALA A 296 14.02 12.45 7.02
CA ALA A 296 12.70 12.00 7.42
C ALA A 296 11.89 11.50 6.23
N LEU A 297 11.88 12.22 5.10
CA LEU A 297 11.10 11.86 3.92
C LEU A 297 11.62 10.57 3.26
N LEU A 298 12.92 10.49 2.97
CA LEU A 298 13.52 9.29 2.36
C LEU A 298 13.46 8.09 3.31
N GLY A 299 13.74 8.30 4.60
CA GLY A 299 13.65 7.24 5.61
C GLY A 299 12.24 6.69 5.74
N SER A 300 11.21 7.55 5.69
CA SER A 300 9.81 7.09 5.75
C SER A 300 9.41 6.31 4.48
N GLY A 301 9.85 6.71 3.30
CA GLY A 301 9.65 5.95 2.07
C GLY A 301 10.31 4.57 2.12
N LEU A 302 11.55 4.48 2.64
CA LEU A 302 12.25 3.21 2.83
C LEU A 302 11.57 2.32 3.89
N ALA A 303 11.03 2.91 4.96
CA ALA A 303 10.25 2.17 5.96
C ALA A 303 9.00 1.55 5.33
N VAL A 304 8.24 2.34 4.57
CA VAL A 304 7.05 1.89 3.84
C VAL A 304 7.40 0.74 2.89
N ALA A 305 8.44 0.92 2.08
CA ALA A 305 8.92 -0.12 1.16
C ALA A 305 9.33 -1.39 1.92
N GLY A 306 10.10 -1.26 3.01
CA GLY A 306 10.53 -2.39 3.84
C GLY A 306 9.36 -3.18 4.41
N ILE A 307 8.34 -2.51 4.94
CA ILE A 307 7.15 -3.18 5.51
C ILE A 307 6.38 -3.94 4.42
N ILE A 308 6.11 -3.33 3.27
CA ILE A 308 5.37 -3.97 2.17
C ILE A 308 6.15 -5.14 1.58
N LEU A 309 7.44 -4.95 1.30
CA LEU A 309 8.27 -6.01 0.73
C LEU A 309 8.48 -7.18 1.70
N THR A 310 8.40 -6.95 3.03
CA THR A 310 8.42 -8.03 4.02
C THR A 310 7.26 -9.00 3.82
N VAL A 311 6.07 -8.49 3.53
CA VAL A 311 4.89 -9.33 3.24
C VAL A 311 5.12 -10.17 1.98
N GLY A 312 5.60 -9.55 0.90
CA GLY A 312 5.94 -10.25 -0.33
C GLY A 312 6.99 -11.34 -0.11
N ALA A 313 8.09 -11.02 0.60
CA ALA A 313 9.15 -11.98 0.90
C ALA A 313 8.66 -13.16 1.77
N ALA A 314 7.79 -12.89 2.75
CA ALA A 314 7.22 -13.93 3.60
C ALA A 314 6.30 -14.88 2.82
N MET A 315 5.45 -14.33 1.94
CA MET A 315 4.39 -15.09 1.27
C MET A 315 4.87 -15.85 0.03
N PHE A 316 5.93 -15.41 -0.65
CA PHE A 316 6.37 -16.05 -1.90
C PHE A 316 6.56 -17.58 -1.72
N PRO A 317 6.05 -18.42 -2.63
CA PRO A 317 5.32 -18.11 -3.87
C PRO A 317 3.80 -18.01 -3.72
N MET A 318 3.24 -18.05 -2.51
CA MET A 318 1.81 -17.86 -2.27
C MET A 318 1.42 -16.43 -2.58
N ILE A 319 0.25 -16.24 -3.23
CA ILE A 319 -0.34 -14.92 -3.47
C ILE A 319 -1.58 -14.73 -2.60
N LEU A 320 -2.45 -15.73 -2.54
CA LEU A 320 -3.66 -15.71 -1.73
C LEU A 320 -3.98 -17.13 -1.24
N PRO A 321 -3.75 -17.43 0.03
CA PRO A 321 -4.09 -18.71 0.63
C PRO A 321 -5.61 -18.88 0.81
N SER A 322 -6.08 -20.14 0.70
CA SER A 322 -7.44 -20.51 1.06
C SER A 322 -7.47 -21.19 2.44
N THR A 323 -8.40 -20.74 3.28
CA THR A 323 -8.63 -21.32 4.61
C THR A 323 -9.59 -22.53 4.59
N ILE A 324 -10.32 -22.75 3.48
CA ILE A 324 -11.22 -23.91 3.34
C ILE A 324 -10.40 -25.16 3.05
N ASP A 325 -9.57 -25.10 2.01
CA ASP A 325 -8.63 -26.16 1.67
C ASP A 325 -7.36 -25.52 1.10
N PRO A 326 -6.17 -25.78 1.68
CA PRO A 326 -4.91 -25.23 1.20
C PRO A 326 -4.63 -25.48 -0.29
N ARG A 327 -5.20 -26.53 -0.90
CA ARG A 327 -5.06 -26.83 -2.33
C ARG A 327 -5.61 -25.71 -3.22
N PHE A 328 -6.65 -24.99 -2.78
CA PHE A 328 -7.24 -23.89 -3.53
C PHE A 328 -6.40 -22.60 -3.48
N SER A 329 -5.39 -22.55 -2.62
CA SER A 329 -4.52 -21.36 -2.52
C SER A 329 -3.93 -20.98 -3.87
N LEU A 330 -3.87 -19.68 -4.15
CA LEU A 330 -3.30 -19.16 -5.38
C LEU A 330 -1.81 -18.88 -5.21
N THR A 331 -1.02 -19.26 -6.22
CA THR A 331 0.43 -19.01 -6.23
C THR A 331 0.86 -18.22 -7.48
N VAL A 332 2.08 -17.71 -7.45
CA VAL A 332 2.71 -17.06 -8.60
C VAL A 332 2.72 -17.97 -9.82
N TRP A 333 2.83 -19.28 -9.60
CA TRP A 333 3.08 -20.27 -10.64
C TRP A 333 1.81 -20.80 -11.32
N ASP A 334 0.71 -20.91 -10.58
CA ASP A 334 -0.48 -21.64 -11.02
C ASP A 334 -1.73 -20.79 -11.28
N SER A 335 -1.66 -19.50 -11.02
CA SER A 335 -2.78 -18.57 -11.19
C SER A 335 -2.50 -17.41 -12.15
N SER A 336 -1.35 -17.43 -12.84
CA SER A 336 -0.95 -16.38 -13.77
C SER A 336 -1.65 -16.48 -15.12
N SER A 337 -1.72 -15.36 -15.82
CA SER A 337 -2.10 -15.29 -17.23
C SER A 337 -1.12 -16.05 -18.14
N SER A 338 -1.46 -16.18 -19.42
CA SER A 338 -0.63 -16.88 -20.41
C SER A 338 0.74 -16.21 -20.60
N HIS A 339 1.71 -17.00 -21.08
CA HIS A 339 3.05 -16.54 -21.42
C HIS A 339 3.04 -15.30 -22.34
N VAL A 340 2.21 -15.35 -23.40
CA VAL A 340 2.05 -14.25 -24.37
C VAL A 340 1.52 -12.98 -23.68
N THR A 341 0.50 -13.12 -22.83
CA THR A 341 -0.09 -11.99 -22.11
C THR A 341 0.93 -11.30 -21.23
N LEU A 342 1.65 -12.08 -20.39
CA LEU A 342 2.67 -11.52 -19.51
C LEU A 342 3.80 -10.83 -20.29
N PHE A 343 4.19 -11.39 -21.43
CA PHE A 343 5.23 -10.80 -22.27
C PHE A 343 4.77 -9.47 -22.88
N ILE A 344 3.58 -9.41 -23.51
CA ILE A 344 3.04 -8.17 -24.08
C ILE A 344 2.92 -7.08 -23.03
N MET A 345 2.39 -7.42 -21.86
CA MET A 345 2.28 -6.51 -20.74
C MET A 345 3.65 -5.98 -20.29
N LEU A 346 4.68 -6.85 -20.24
CA LEU A 346 6.03 -6.43 -19.89
C LEU A 346 6.59 -5.43 -20.90
N VAL A 347 6.39 -5.65 -22.19
CA VAL A 347 6.79 -4.69 -23.24
C VAL A 347 6.10 -3.34 -23.02
N CYS A 348 4.79 -3.33 -22.73
CA CYS A 348 4.07 -2.10 -22.41
C CYS A 348 4.66 -1.40 -21.16
N VAL A 349 4.95 -2.14 -20.10
CA VAL A 349 5.54 -1.57 -18.88
C VAL A 349 6.92 -0.97 -19.15
N LEU A 350 7.77 -1.64 -19.93
CA LEU A 350 9.11 -1.12 -20.28
C LEU A 350 9.06 0.17 -21.11
N ILE A 351 7.98 0.42 -21.84
CA ILE A 351 7.79 1.66 -22.60
C ILE A 351 7.15 2.75 -21.73
N PHE A 352 6.02 2.44 -21.09
CA PHE A 352 5.20 3.47 -20.42
C PHE A 352 5.68 3.83 -19.02
N LEU A 353 6.22 2.89 -18.26
CA LEU A 353 6.68 3.17 -16.90
C LEU A 353 7.80 4.21 -16.84
N PRO A 354 8.86 4.15 -17.68
CA PRO A 354 9.88 5.20 -17.74
C PRO A 354 9.29 6.58 -18.11
N LEU A 355 8.33 6.64 -19.03
CA LEU A 355 7.65 7.88 -19.39
C LEU A 355 6.87 8.47 -18.21
N ILE A 356 6.14 7.63 -17.48
CA ILE A 356 5.39 8.03 -16.29
C ILE A 356 6.33 8.54 -15.21
N LEU A 357 7.43 7.82 -14.94
CA LEU A 357 8.42 8.22 -13.94
C LEU A 357 9.12 9.53 -14.32
N ALA A 358 9.47 9.73 -15.58
CA ALA A 358 10.07 10.96 -16.07
C ALA A 358 9.10 12.15 -15.91
N TYR A 359 7.84 11.98 -16.34
CA TYR A 359 6.79 12.99 -16.21
C TYR A 359 6.52 13.32 -14.74
N THR A 360 6.33 12.32 -13.91
CA THR A 360 6.08 12.50 -12.47
C THR A 360 7.25 13.22 -11.79
N SER A 361 8.48 12.81 -12.09
CA SER A 361 9.69 13.46 -11.56
C SER A 361 9.77 14.93 -11.98
N TRP A 362 9.41 15.23 -13.23
CA TRP A 362 9.33 16.61 -13.72
C TRP A 362 8.27 17.44 -12.96
N VAL A 363 7.06 16.89 -12.76
CA VAL A 363 5.99 17.55 -11.98
C VAL A 363 6.46 17.86 -10.55
N TYR A 364 7.07 16.89 -9.86
CA TYR A 364 7.61 17.12 -8.52
C TYR A 364 8.75 18.16 -8.50
N SER A 365 9.55 18.22 -9.57
CA SER A 365 10.60 19.23 -9.73
C SER A 365 10.04 20.64 -9.92
N VAL A 366 8.96 20.77 -10.70
CA VAL A 366 8.26 22.07 -10.90
C VAL A 366 7.58 22.53 -9.61
N LEU A 367 6.98 21.61 -8.87
CA LEU A 367 6.27 21.87 -7.62
C LEU A 367 7.20 21.85 -6.38
N ARG A 368 8.51 21.96 -6.59
CA ARG A 368 9.48 22.03 -5.48
C ARG A 368 9.26 23.29 -4.63
N GLY A 369 9.73 23.23 -3.38
CA GLY A 369 9.59 24.34 -2.42
C GLY A 369 8.49 24.08 -1.41
N LYS A 370 8.44 24.97 -0.42
CA LYS A 370 7.46 24.94 0.66
C LYS A 370 6.23 25.74 0.30
N VAL A 371 5.10 25.37 0.87
CA VAL A 371 3.84 26.09 0.68
C VAL A 371 3.88 27.40 1.46
N ASP A 372 3.68 28.52 0.77
CA ASP A 372 3.70 29.84 1.37
C ASP A 372 2.34 30.19 2.00
N PRO A 373 2.26 30.35 3.34
CA PRO A 373 1.02 30.73 4.01
C PRO A 373 0.51 32.13 3.61
N VAL A 374 1.43 33.08 3.25
CA VAL A 374 1.06 34.42 2.87
C VAL A 374 0.38 34.43 1.51
N ALA A 375 0.93 33.72 0.54
CA ALA A 375 0.31 33.58 -0.78
C ALA A 375 -1.10 32.95 -0.69
N ILE A 376 -1.28 31.96 0.20
CA ILE A 376 -2.60 31.35 0.46
C ILE A 376 -3.57 32.34 1.09
N ALA A 377 -3.13 33.15 2.08
CA ALA A 377 -3.98 34.11 2.78
C ALA A 377 -4.42 35.26 1.87
N THR A 378 -3.56 35.68 0.94
CA THR A 378 -3.84 36.77 -0.02
C THR A 378 -4.58 36.32 -1.27
N GLY A 379 -4.82 35.02 -1.44
CA GLY A 379 -5.48 34.47 -2.64
C GLY A 379 -4.63 34.53 -3.90
N GLN A 380 -3.32 34.74 -3.77
CA GLN A 380 -2.38 34.72 -4.88
C GLN A 380 -1.99 33.26 -5.21
N GLY A 381 -2.29 32.86 -6.45
CA GLY A 381 -2.00 31.50 -6.95
C GLY A 381 -3.23 30.57 -6.97
N HIS A 382 -3.08 29.43 -7.66
CA HIS A 382 -4.09 28.35 -7.67
C HIS A 382 -4.05 27.61 -6.33
N SER A 383 -4.87 28.03 -5.38
CA SER A 383 -4.99 27.40 -4.07
C SER A 383 -6.35 26.70 -3.92
N TYR A 384 -6.32 25.49 -3.32
CA TYR A 384 -7.52 24.77 -2.91
C TYR A 384 -8.22 25.43 -1.72
#